data_858c378c5cd0adf987d13a63d1daf6fc
#
_entry.id   858c378c5cd0adf987d13a63d1daf6fc
#
_cell.length_a   1.000
_cell.length_b   1.000
_cell.length_c   1.000
_cell.angle_alpha   90.00
_cell.angle_beta   90.00
_cell.angle_gamma   90.00
#
_symmetry.space_group_name_H-M   'P 1'
#
loop_
_entity.id
_entity.type
_entity.pdbx_description
1 polymer ?
#
loop_
_entity_poly.entity_id
_entity_poly.type
_entity_poly.pdbx_seq_one_letter_code
_entity_poly.pdbx_strand_id
1 'polypeptide(L)'
;MRVLLDSHPHIRCGQETHVIPKLLLHVGHYKRREKARLDAAGVSEDVLDSAVASFISQIIKRHGKSAPRLCNKDPLTLRNMTYLAKLFPNSRFVLMVRDGRAVVHSLLSRNIIIRGIHNYSYEHLLRTWSDTMTNMAKQCYSLIPRKCILVHYEHLVLFPAQTMKRVMQFVGVGWNDQVLHHEQLIGTPMGPVVSRLEKSSAQVKQPIYYSSLYNWTYVLPSKVKRSVNKLAPVLEELGYETTSDAPDYSKIKFSVGGLT
;
A
#
# COMPACT_ATOMS: atom_id res chain seq x y z
N MET A 1 -2.35 4.08 7.77
CA MET A 1 -3.47 3.23 7.30
C MET A 1 -3.59 1.91 8.05
N ARG A 2 -2.60 0.99 8.06
CA ARG A 2 -2.76 -0.33 8.72
C ARG A 2 -3.17 -0.21 10.20
N VAL A 3 -2.44 0.55 10.99
CA VAL A 3 -2.76 0.70 12.42
C VAL A 3 -4.11 1.34 12.67
N LEU A 4 -4.56 2.24 11.79
CA LEU A 4 -5.90 2.81 11.86
C LEU A 4 -6.97 1.73 11.61
N LEU A 5 -6.75 0.88 10.60
CA LEU A 5 -7.63 -0.26 10.32
C LEU A 5 -7.64 -1.27 11.47
N ASP A 6 -6.46 -1.62 12.02
CA ASP A 6 -6.33 -2.55 13.15
C ASP A 6 -6.92 -2.01 14.46
N SER A 7 -7.18 -0.70 14.55
CA SER A 7 -7.88 -0.08 15.69
C SER A 7 -9.39 -0.25 15.60
N HIS A 8 -9.92 -0.69 14.46
CA HIS A 8 -11.34 -0.99 14.33
C HIS A 8 -11.63 -2.39 14.89
N PRO A 9 -12.66 -2.57 15.77
CA PRO A 9 -12.93 -3.85 16.42
C PRO A 9 -13.22 -5.01 15.47
N HIS A 10 -13.69 -4.72 14.27
CA HIS A 10 -14.05 -5.73 13.26
C HIS A 10 -12.98 -5.96 12.20
N ILE A 11 -11.84 -5.29 12.26
CA ILE A 11 -10.77 -5.42 11.26
C ILE A 11 -9.48 -5.88 11.92
N ARG A 12 -8.77 -6.79 11.26
CA ARG A 12 -7.41 -7.18 11.60
C ARG A 12 -6.57 -7.34 10.34
N CYS A 13 -5.53 -6.53 10.23
CA CYS A 13 -4.54 -6.60 9.16
C CYS A 13 -3.24 -7.29 9.60
N GLY A 14 -2.84 -7.09 10.86
CA GLY A 14 -1.58 -7.61 11.37
C GLY A 14 -0.35 -6.90 10.79
N GLN A 15 0.81 -7.48 11.05
CA GLN A 15 2.12 -6.96 10.62
C GLN A 15 2.48 -7.45 9.22
N GLU A 16 3.49 -6.80 8.59
CA GLU A 16 4.07 -7.29 7.34
C GLU A 16 4.72 -8.65 7.54
N THR A 17 4.35 -9.61 6.70
CA THR A 17 4.93 -10.95 6.73
C THR A 17 6.01 -11.14 5.68
N HIS A 18 5.95 -10.37 4.59
CA HIS A 18 6.75 -10.53 3.38
C HIS A 18 6.60 -11.91 2.70
N VAL A 19 5.71 -12.76 3.19
CA VAL A 19 5.48 -14.11 2.65
C VAL A 19 4.73 -14.05 1.33
N ILE A 20 3.60 -13.32 1.32
CA ILE A 20 2.71 -13.26 0.16
C ILE A 20 3.41 -12.65 -1.07
N PRO A 21 4.09 -11.48 -0.99
CA PRO A 21 4.76 -10.94 -2.17
C PRO A 21 5.88 -11.84 -2.70
N LYS A 22 6.59 -12.59 -1.84
CA LYS A 22 7.59 -13.58 -2.28
C LYS A 22 6.96 -14.77 -2.99
N LEU A 23 5.88 -15.31 -2.44
CA LEU A 23 5.10 -16.37 -3.10
C LEU A 23 4.67 -15.92 -4.50
N LEU A 24 4.06 -14.73 -4.61
CA LEU A 24 3.56 -14.19 -5.89
C LEU A 24 4.68 -13.98 -6.92
N LEU A 25 5.89 -13.64 -6.49
CA LEU A 25 7.06 -13.56 -7.36
C LEU A 25 7.40 -14.95 -7.96
N HIS A 26 7.41 -16.01 -7.13
CA HIS A 26 7.66 -17.37 -7.57
C HIS A 26 6.54 -17.88 -8.48
N VAL A 27 5.27 -17.64 -8.13
CA VAL A 27 4.12 -18.02 -8.97
C VAL A 27 4.22 -17.36 -10.34
N GLY A 28 4.57 -16.06 -10.41
CA GLY A 28 4.82 -15.39 -11.66
C GLY A 28 5.97 -15.98 -12.48
N HIS A 29 7.00 -16.52 -11.84
CA HIS A 29 8.07 -17.26 -12.50
C HIS A 29 7.56 -18.57 -13.09
N TYR A 30 6.84 -19.39 -12.32
CA TYR A 30 6.25 -20.64 -12.79
C TYR A 30 5.33 -20.43 -14.00
N LYS A 31 4.42 -19.50 -13.92
CA LYS A 31 3.48 -19.21 -15.03
C LYS A 31 4.17 -18.75 -16.33
N ARG A 32 5.35 -18.11 -16.23
CA ARG A 32 6.07 -17.63 -17.43
C ARG A 32 7.13 -18.61 -17.96
N ARG A 33 7.83 -19.30 -17.07
CA ARG A 33 9.02 -20.10 -17.44
C ARG A 33 8.79 -21.60 -17.42
N GLU A 34 7.91 -22.07 -16.54
CA GLU A 34 7.72 -23.51 -16.29
C GLU A 34 6.35 -24.02 -16.79
N LYS A 35 5.58 -23.18 -17.51
CA LYS A 35 4.21 -23.52 -17.91
C LYS A 35 4.12 -24.86 -18.63
N ALA A 36 4.93 -25.09 -19.65
CA ALA A 36 4.91 -26.34 -20.42
C ALA A 36 5.23 -27.58 -19.56
N ARG A 37 6.16 -27.45 -18.59
CA ARG A 37 6.51 -28.51 -17.66
C ARG A 37 5.38 -28.82 -16.68
N LEU A 38 4.72 -27.78 -16.17
CA LEU A 38 3.58 -27.92 -15.25
C LEU A 38 2.40 -28.59 -15.98
N ASP A 39 2.09 -28.14 -17.19
CA ASP A 39 1.02 -28.73 -18.01
C ASP A 39 1.29 -30.21 -18.30
N ALA A 40 2.52 -30.59 -18.66
CA ALA A 40 2.92 -31.97 -18.90
C ALA A 40 2.84 -32.84 -17.63
N ALA A 41 3.01 -32.24 -16.45
CA ALA A 41 2.85 -32.89 -15.14
C ALA A 41 1.40 -32.90 -14.63
N GLY A 42 0.43 -32.42 -15.40
CA GLY A 42 -0.98 -32.34 -15.00
C GLY A 42 -1.31 -31.19 -14.04
N VAL A 43 -0.36 -30.25 -13.82
CA VAL A 43 -0.57 -29.07 -12.98
C VAL A 43 -1.09 -27.91 -13.83
N SER A 44 -2.40 -27.91 -14.05
CA SER A 44 -3.07 -26.82 -14.79
C SER A 44 -2.99 -25.46 -14.05
N GLU A 45 -3.30 -24.39 -14.77
CA GLU A 45 -3.36 -23.06 -14.15
C GLU A 45 -4.35 -23.00 -12.97
N ASP A 46 -5.49 -23.68 -13.07
CA ASP A 46 -6.51 -23.70 -12.01
C ASP A 46 -6.04 -24.46 -10.77
N VAL A 47 -5.29 -25.55 -10.96
CA VAL A 47 -4.65 -26.28 -9.84
C VAL A 47 -3.67 -25.38 -9.11
N LEU A 48 -2.80 -24.71 -9.86
CA LEU A 48 -1.83 -23.76 -9.29
C LEU A 48 -2.52 -22.58 -8.59
N ASP A 49 -3.52 -21.99 -9.21
CA ASP A 49 -4.28 -20.85 -8.67
C ASP A 49 -5.02 -21.25 -7.38
N SER A 50 -5.64 -22.43 -7.33
CA SER A 50 -6.28 -22.97 -6.14
C SER A 50 -5.30 -23.18 -4.98
N ALA A 51 -4.12 -23.75 -5.27
CA ALA A 51 -3.07 -23.94 -4.28
C ALA A 51 -2.56 -22.61 -3.71
N VAL A 52 -2.31 -21.62 -4.60
CA VAL A 52 -1.89 -20.27 -4.22
C VAL A 52 -2.95 -19.57 -3.37
N ALA A 53 -4.22 -19.65 -3.75
CA ALA A 53 -5.32 -19.07 -2.99
C ALA A 53 -5.43 -19.70 -1.60
N SER A 54 -5.30 -21.02 -1.51
CA SER A 54 -5.32 -21.76 -0.25
C SER A 54 -4.17 -21.32 0.66
N PHE A 55 -2.93 -21.26 0.13
CA PHE A 55 -1.77 -20.80 0.89
C PHE A 55 -1.96 -19.40 1.45
N ILE A 56 -2.33 -18.43 0.58
CA ILE A 56 -2.54 -17.03 0.99
C ILE A 56 -3.63 -16.93 2.05
N SER A 57 -4.74 -17.67 1.87
CA SER A 57 -5.84 -17.71 2.83
C SER A 57 -5.40 -18.21 4.20
N GLN A 58 -4.59 -19.27 4.26
CA GLN A 58 -4.08 -19.82 5.52
C GLN A 58 -3.15 -18.82 6.23
N ILE A 59 -2.26 -18.14 5.51
CA ILE A 59 -1.41 -17.10 6.08
C ILE A 59 -2.29 -15.98 6.68
N ILE A 60 -3.23 -15.43 5.91
CA ILE A 60 -4.06 -14.31 6.35
C ILE A 60 -4.96 -14.72 7.54
N LYS A 61 -5.52 -15.90 7.53
CA LYS A 61 -6.44 -16.38 8.58
C LYS A 61 -5.71 -16.69 9.89
N ARG A 62 -4.48 -17.24 9.83
CA ARG A 62 -3.81 -17.80 10.99
C ARG A 62 -2.75 -16.91 11.62
N HIS A 63 -2.29 -15.86 10.94
CA HIS A 63 -1.33 -14.95 11.54
C HIS A 63 -2.05 -13.89 12.40
N GLY A 64 -2.11 -14.07 13.70
CA GLY A 64 -2.72 -13.14 14.65
C GLY A 64 -4.18 -13.44 15.01
N LYS A 65 -4.86 -12.45 15.60
CA LYS A 65 -6.21 -12.60 16.15
C LYS A 65 -7.27 -12.74 15.06
N SER A 66 -8.37 -13.45 15.38
CA SER A 66 -9.54 -13.51 14.51
C SER A 66 -10.29 -12.18 14.49
N ALA A 67 -10.88 -11.84 13.34
CA ALA A 67 -11.79 -10.71 13.17
C ALA A 67 -12.75 -10.97 12.00
N PRO A 68 -13.93 -10.32 11.97
CA PRO A 68 -14.88 -10.43 10.85
C PRO A 68 -14.29 -10.01 9.49
N ARG A 69 -13.34 -9.08 9.49
CA ARG A 69 -12.59 -8.64 8.31
C ARG A 69 -11.10 -8.84 8.53
N LEU A 70 -10.48 -9.57 7.64
CA LEU A 70 -9.04 -9.80 7.63
C LEU A 70 -8.42 -9.06 6.45
N CYS A 71 -7.23 -8.51 6.62
CA CYS A 71 -6.48 -7.93 5.52
C CYS A 71 -5.01 -8.32 5.56
N ASN A 72 -4.34 -8.19 4.42
CA ASN A 72 -2.90 -8.27 4.29
C ASN A 72 -2.31 -6.86 4.11
N LYS A 73 -1.25 -6.57 4.82
CA LYS A 73 -0.47 -5.33 4.64
C LYS A 73 0.97 -5.69 4.29
N ASP A 74 1.19 -6.07 3.07
CA ASP A 74 2.50 -6.19 2.44
C ASP A 74 2.47 -5.34 1.15
N PRO A 75 3.09 -4.17 1.09
CA PRO A 75 2.90 -3.20 -0.01
C PRO A 75 3.12 -3.78 -1.40
N LEU A 76 4.15 -4.63 -1.56
CA LEU A 76 4.49 -5.24 -2.85
C LEU A 76 3.50 -6.31 -3.33
N THR A 77 2.59 -6.76 -2.47
CA THR A 77 1.48 -7.65 -2.85
C THR A 77 0.61 -7.03 -3.94
N LEU A 78 0.42 -5.70 -3.89
CA LEU A 78 -0.43 -4.96 -4.84
C LEU A 78 0.15 -4.89 -6.28
N ARG A 79 1.39 -5.31 -6.49
CA ARG A 79 1.93 -5.52 -7.86
C ARG A 79 1.20 -6.61 -8.65
N ASN A 80 0.42 -7.44 -7.96
CA ASN A 80 -0.35 -8.55 -8.54
C ASN A 80 -1.84 -8.40 -8.24
N MET A 81 -2.36 -7.18 -8.19
CA MET A 81 -3.72 -6.87 -7.73
C MET A 81 -4.79 -7.54 -8.57
N THR A 82 -4.67 -7.50 -9.91
CA THR A 82 -5.61 -8.15 -10.83
C THR A 82 -5.63 -9.67 -10.68
N TYR A 83 -4.46 -10.28 -10.48
CA TYR A 83 -4.35 -11.70 -10.20
C TYR A 83 -5.01 -12.07 -8.86
N LEU A 84 -4.76 -11.29 -7.82
CA LEU A 84 -5.40 -11.48 -6.51
C LEU A 84 -6.91 -11.26 -6.58
N ALA A 85 -7.39 -10.33 -7.40
CA ALA A 85 -8.81 -10.11 -7.62
C ALA A 85 -9.51 -11.29 -8.34
N LYS A 86 -8.75 -12.07 -9.14
CA LYS A 86 -9.19 -13.35 -9.72
C LYS A 86 -9.28 -14.42 -8.63
N LEU A 87 -8.23 -14.59 -7.83
CA LEU A 87 -8.17 -15.60 -6.77
C LEU A 87 -9.17 -15.36 -5.64
N PHE A 88 -9.44 -14.10 -5.33
CA PHE A 88 -10.32 -13.66 -4.23
C PHE A 88 -11.39 -12.70 -4.76
N PRO A 89 -12.48 -13.20 -5.38
CA PRO A 89 -13.49 -12.37 -6.01
C PRO A 89 -14.16 -11.34 -5.08
N ASN A 90 -14.24 -11.64 -3.78
CA ASN A 90 -14.85 -10.78 -2.75
C ASN A 90 -13.84 -9.87 -2.04
N SER A 91 -12.57 -9.89 -2.43
CA SER A 91 -11.57 -9.02 -1.83
C SER A 91 -11.69 -7.57 -2.32
N ARG A 92 -11.24 -6.64 -1.48
CA ARG A 92 -11.14 -5.22 -1.78
C ARG A 92 -9.73 -4.73 -1.54
N PHE A 93 -9.25 -3.84 -2.41
CA PHE A 93 -7.88 -3.34 -2.40
C PHE A 93 -7.87 -1.85 -2.06
N VAL A 94 -7.07 -1.47 -1.07
CA VAL A 94 -6.82 -0.08 -0.71
C VAL A 94 -5.41 0.26 -1.16
N LEU A 95 -5.27 0.98 -2.27
CA LEU A 95 -3.98 1.45 -2.77
C LEU A 95 -3.65 2.78 -2.08
N MET A 96 -2.77 2.73 -1.09
CA MET A 96 -2.20 3.94 -0.50
C MET A 96 -1.15 4.52 -1.43
N VAL A 97 -1.35 5.76 -1.86
CA VAL A 97 -0.34 6.54 -2.58
C VAL A 97 0.18 7.67 -1.70
N ARG A 98 1.42 8.04 -1.89
CA ARG A 98 2.08 9.18 -1.26
C ARG A 98 3.00 9.81 -2.26
N ASP A 99 3.18 11.13 -2.21
CA ASP A 99 4.13 11.83 -3.05
C ASP A 99 5.48 11.09 -3.10
N GLY A 100 5.92 10.70 -4.30
CA GLY A 100 7.14 9.92 -4.51
C GLY A 100 8.39 10.62 -4.00
N ARG A 101 8.41 11.97 -4.04
CA ARG A 101 9.49 12.78 -3.49
C ARG A 101 9.60 12.61 -1.98
N ALA A 102 8.46 12.62 -1.29
CA ALA A 102 8.39 12.36 0.15
C ALA A 102 8.71 10.90 0.51
N VAL A 103 8.32 9.94 -0.35
CA VAL A 103 8.67 8.52 -0.15
C VAL A 103 10.16 8.31 -0.24
N VAL A 104 10.80 8.81 -1.30
CA VAL A 104 12.26 8.67 -1.52
C VAL A 104 13.04 9.34 -0.40
N HIS A 105 12.65 10.56 -0.01
CA HIS A 105 13.25 11.23 1.14
C HIS A 105 13.15 10.38 2.41
N SER A 106 11.98 9.81 2.67
CA SER A 106 11.75 8.95 3.83
C SER A 106 12.58 7.66 3.82
N LEU A 107 12.84 7.08 2.66
CA LEU A 107 13.70 5.90 2.51
C LEU A 107 15.17 6.25 2.81
N LEU A 108 15.66 7.35 2.22
CA LEU A 108 17.04 7.79 2.37
C LEU A 108 17.35 8.25 3.80
N SER A 109 16.50 9.11 4.37
CA SER A 109 16.71 9.66 5.73
C SER A 109 16.70 8.62 6.84
N ARG A 110 16.07 7.45 6.61
CA ARG A 110 15.99 6.35 7.58
C ARG A 110 16.87 5.16 7.25
N ASN A 111 17.69 5.26 6.22
CA ASN A 111 18.51 4.14 5.73
C ASN A 111 17.68 2.86 5.56
N ILE A 112 16.51 2.98 4.92
CA ILE A 112 15.65 1.83 4.63
C ILE A 112 16.19 1.14 3.38
N ILE A 113 16.69 -0.08 3.55
CA ILE A 113 17.21 -0.90 2.47
C ILE A 113 16.05 -1.68 1.85
N ILE A 114 15.85 -1.48 0.53
CA ILE A 114 14.90 -2.27 -0.25
C ILE A 114 15.70 -3.35 -0.98
N ARG A 115 15.38 -4.61 -0.70
CA ARG A 115 16.07 -5.75 -1.33
C ARG A 115 15.93 -5.68 -2.86
N GLY A 116 17.04 -5.84 -3.57
CA GLY A 116 17.09 -5.78 -5.04
C GLY A 116 17.31 -4.38 -5.61
N ILE A 117 17.42 -3.34 -4.79
CA ILE A 117 17.89 -2.02 -5.20
C ILE A 117 19.35 -1.86 -4.79
N HIS A 118 20.21 -1.59 -5.77
CA HIS A 118 21.66 -1.45 -5.56
C HIS A 118 22.12 0.01 -5.60
N ASN A 119 21.34 0.90 -6.22
CA ASN A 119 21.63 2.32 -6.31
C ASN A 119 20.60 3.14 -5.53
N TYR A 120 21.04 3.82 -4.47
CA TYR A 120 20.22 4.65 -3.59
C TYR A 120 20.29 6.14 -3.92
N SER A 121 20.56 6.50 -5.19
CA SER A 121 20.39 7.89 -5.63
C SER A 121 18.91 8.29 -5.65
N TYR A 122 18.65 9.58 -5.43
CA TYR A 122 17.29 10.14 -5.50
C TYR A 122 16.63 9.82 -6.84
N GLU A 123 17.35 10.01 -7.94
CA GLU A 123 16.86 9.79 -9.30
C GLU A 123 16.44 8.34 -9.52
N HIS A 124 17.30 7.40 -9.11
CA HIS A 124 17.02 5.97 -9.30
C HIS A 124 15.82 5.51 -8.46
N LEU A 125 15.79 5.92 -7.19
CA LEU A 125 14.69 5.57 -6.30
C LEU A 125 13.35 6.17 -6.77
N LEU A 126 13.37 7.42 -7.27
CA LEU A 126 12.16 8.08 -7.75
C LEU A 126 11.63 7.42 -9.03
N ARG A 127 12.51 7.01 -9.96
CA ARG A 127 12.11 6.20 -11.13
C ARG A 127 11.52 4.86 -10.71
N THR A 128 12.19 4.13 -9.83
CA THR A 128 11.73 2.82 -9.34
C THR A 128 10.38 2.93 -8.65
N TRP A 129 10.17 4.01 -7.88
CA TRP A 129 8.89 4.31 -7.26
C TRP A 129 7.83 4.59 -8.34
N SER A 130 8.15 5.43 -9.32
CA SER A 130 7.25 5.78 -10.43
C SER A 130 6.78 4.54 -11.20
N ASP A 131 7.72 3.69 -11.63
CA ASP A 131 7.41 2.46 -12.38
C ASP A 131 6.51 1.51 -11.56
N THR A 132 6.83 1.38 -10.26
CA THR A 132 6.05 0.56 -9.35
C THR A 132 4.63 1.11 -9.18
N MET A 133 4.49 2.42 -8.97
CA MET A 133 3.19 3.06 -8.77
C MET A 133 2.35 3.09 -10.05
N THR A 134 2.97 3.32 -11.22
CA THR A 134 2.30 3.21 -12.52
C THR A 134 1.65 1.83 -12.70
N ASN A 135 2.40 0.77 -12.41
CA ASN A 135 1.85 -0.60 -12.49
C ASN A 135 0.70 -0.82 -11.51
N MET A 136 0.85 -0.41 -10.25
CA MET A 136 -0.19 -0.60 -9.23
C MET A 136 -1.42 0.26 -9.51
N ALA A 137 -1.25 1.52 -9.91
CA ALA A 137 -2.33 2.42 -10.25
C ALA A 137 -3.15 1.91 -11.45
N LYS A 138 -2.48 1.47 -12.51
CA LYS A 138 -3.12 0.86 -13.68
C LYS A 138 -4.01 -0.33 -13.30
N GLN A 139 -3.52 -1.23 -12.45
CA GLN A 139 -4.30 -2.35 -11.96
C GLN A 139 -5.47 -1.89 -11.08
N CYS A 140 -5.26 -0.91 -10.20
CA CYS A 140 -6.32 -0.35 -9.37
C CYS A 140 -7.42 0.27 -10.23
N TYR A 141 -7.07 1.11 -11.21
CA TYR A 141 -8.04 1.75 -12.10
C TYR A 141 -8.89 0.72 -12.87
N SER A 142 -8.32 -0.41 -13.27
CA SER A 142 -9.11 -1.49 -13.92
C SER A 142 -10.09 -2.19 -12.97
N LEU A 143 -9.97 -1.98 -11.66
CA LEU A 143 -10.79 -2.61 -10.61
C LEU A 143 -11.73 -1.62 -9.88
N ILE A 144 -11.63 -0.31 -10.16
CA ILE A 144 -12.53 0.72 -9.64
C ILE A 144 -13.91 0.59 -10.33
N PRO A 145 -15.03 0.91 -9.64
CA PRO A 145 -15.12 1.31 -8.23
C PRO A 145 -15.30 0.13 -7.27
N ARG A 146 -15.51 -1.07 -7.77
CA ARG A 146 -16.02 -2.19 -6.97
C ARG A 146 -14.97 -2.85 -6.09
N LYS A 147 -13.74 -2.98 -6.59
CA LYS A 147 -12.69 -3.78 -5.93
C LYS A 147 -11.46 -2.98 -5.52
N CYS A 148 -11.23 -1.77 -6.02
CA CYS A 148 -10.10 -0.94 -5.62
C CYS A 148 -10.53 0.49 -5.27
N ILE A 149 -9.85 1.05 -4.28
CA ILE A 149 -9.89 2.48 -3.94
C ILE A 149 -8.46 3.00 -3.84
N LEU A 150 -8.22 4.17 -4.44
CA LEU A 150 -6.97 4.89 -4.29
C LEU A 150 -7.12 5.92 -3.17
N VAL A 151 -6.16 5.92 -2.23
CA VAL A 151 -6.17 6.80 -1.06
C VAL A 151 -4.84 7.54 -0.96
N HIS A 152 -4.88 8.86 -1.03
CA HIS A 152 -3.69 9.68 -0.82
C HIS A 152 -3.34 9.74 0.67
N TYR A 153 -2.07 9.51 0.98
CA TYR A 153 -1.54 9.66 2.34
C TYR A 153 -1.75 11.08 2.87
N GLU A 154 -1.61 12.05 1.99
CA GLU A 154 -1.77 13.47 2.29
C GLU A 154 -3.21 13.78 2.72
N HIS A 155 -4.22 13.21 2.05
CA HIS A 155 -5.61 13.34 2.48
C HIS A 155 -5.88 12.63 3.82
N LEU A 156 -5.23 11.51 4.07
CA LEU A 156 -5.35 10.84 5.37
C LEU A 156 -4.79 11.70 6.50
N VAL A 157 -3.77 12.51 6.22
CA VAL A 157 -3.17 13.43 7.20
C VAL A 157 -3.99 14.70 7.35
N LEU A 158 -4.43 15.30 6.23
CA LEU A 158 -5.16 16.58 6.22
C LEU A 158 -6.63 16.43 6.66
N PHE A 159 -7.26 15.34 6.22
CA PHE A 159 -8.70 15.07 6.40
C PHE A 159 -8.93 13.63 6.94
N PRO A 160 -8.39 13.28 8.12
CA PRO A 160 -8.35 11.90 8.59
C PRO A 160 -9.75 11.28 8.74
N ALA A 161 -10.68 11.98 9.34
CA ALA A 161 -12.05 11.48 9.55
C ALA A 161 -12.78 11.24 8.22
N GLN A 162 -12.71 12.19 7.29
CA GLN A 162 -13.35 12.08 5.98
C GLN A 162 -12.73 10.92 5.18
N THR A 163 -11.39 10.82 5.17
CA THR A 163 -10.67 9.77 4.45
C THR A 163 -10.98 8.39 5.02
N MET A 164 -10.98 8.26 6.36
CA MET A 164 -11.26 6.97 6.99
C MET A 164 -12.73 6.56 6.84
N LYS A 165 -13.70 7.48 6.93
CA LYS A 165 -15.12 7.18 6.65
C LYS A 165 -15.29 6.58 5.25
N ARG A 166 -14.64 7.17 4.25
CA ARG A 166 -14.65 6.68 2.87
C ARG A 166 -14.03 5.27 2.76
N VAL A 167 -12.92 5.03 3.45
CA VAL A 167 -12.28 3.70 3.48
C VAL A 167 -13.19 2.67 4.17
N MET A 168 -13.79 3.01 5.32
CA MET A 168 -14.72 2.10 6.03
C MET A 168 -15.92 1.73 5.18
N GLN A 169 -16.54 2.72 4.52
CA GLN A 169 -17.63 2.49 3.59
C GLN A 169 -17.20 1.56 2.46
N PHE A 170 -16.03 1.80 1.86
CA PHE A 170 -15.50 0.96 0.80
C PHE A 170 -15.22 -0.47 1.25
N VAL A 171 -14.64 -0.70 2.42
CA VAL A 171 -14.40 -2.07 2.92
C VAL A 171 -15.63 -2.73 3.54
N GLY A 172 -16.75 -2.01 3.63
CA GLY A 172 -18.04 -2.53 4.08
C GLY A 172 -18.10 -2.79 5.58
N VAL A 173 -17.59 -1.85 6.38
CA VAL A 173 -17.71 -1.84 7.84
C VAL A 173 -18.27 -0.51 8.33
N GLY A 174 -18.97 -0.53 9.47
CA GLY A 174 -19.49 0.68 10.12
C GLY A 174 -18.35 1.61 10.58
N TRP A 175 -18.71 2.87 10.85
CA TRP A 175 -17.78 3.83 11.42
C TRP A 175 -17.48 3.49 12.89
N ASN A 176 -16.23 3.67 13.29
CA ASN A 176 -15.80 3.61 14.69
C ASN A 176 -14.69 4.64 14.93
N ASP A 177 -14.87 5.52 15.92
CA ASP A 177 -13.94 6.63 16.20
C ASP A 177 -12.52 6.17 16.61
N GLN A 178 -12.38 4.95 17.12
CA GLN A 178 -11.09 4.36 17.49
C GLN A 178 -10.08 4.35 16.34
N VAL A 179 -10.54 4.35 15.08
CA VAL A 179 -9.65 4.41 13.91
C VAL A 179 -8.86 5.71 13.82
N LEU A 180 -9.28 6.78 14.50
CA LEU A 180 -8.57 8.06 14.55
C LEU A 180 -7.64 8.20 15.77
N HIS A 181 -7.76 7.29 16.73
CA HIS A 181 -7.04 7.32 18.02
C HIS A 181 -6.19 6.05 18.22
N HIS A 182 -5.58 5.56 17.13
CA HIS A 182 -4.82 4.32 17.11
C HIS A 182 -3.66 4.31 18.12
N GLU A 183 -3.06 5.48 18.39
CA GLU A 183 -1.95 5.64 19.34
C GLU A 183 -2.35 5.28 20.79
N GLN A 184 -3.61 5.49 21.15
CA GLN A 184 -4.13 5.15 22.48
C GLN A 184 -4.35 3.64 22.65
N LEU A 185 -4.49 2.92 21.54
CA LEU A 185 -4.75 1.47 21.53
C LEU A 185 -3.49 0.63 21.40
N ILE A 186 -2.37 1.21 20.94
CA ILE A 186 -1.11 0.48 20.77
C ILE A 186 -0.61 0.00 22.14
N GLY A 187 -0.34 -1.31 22.24
CA GLY A 187 0.08 -1.94 23.51
C GLY A 187 -1.06 -2.46 24.36
N THR A 188 -2.32 -2.20 23.99
CA THR A 188 -3.47 -2.82 24.64
C THR A 188 -3.77 -4.21 24.06
N PRO A 189 -4.45 -5.10 24.81
CA PRO A 189 -4.81 -6.44 24.30
C PRO A 189 -5.63 -6.43 23.02
N MET A 190 -6.44 -5.40 22.79
CA MET A 190 -7.31 -5.27 21.61
C MET A 190 -6.74 -4.38 20.51
N GLY A 191 -5.65 -3.66 20.80
CA GLY A 191 -5.07 -2.70 19.90
C GLY A 191 -4.14 -3.29 18.83
N PRO A 192 -3.66 -2.40 17.93
CA PRO A 192 -2.71 -2.77 16.88
C PRO A 192 -1.39 -3.27 17.45
N VAL A 193 -0.90 -4.37 16.91
CA VAL A 193 0.46 -4.85 17.22
C VAL A 193 1.45 -4.16 16.30
N VAL A 194 2.49 -3.55 16.89
CA VAL A 194 3.55 -2.84 16.15
C VAL A 194 4.86 -3.58 16.33
N SER A 195 5.42 -4.10 15.24
CA SER A 195 6.68 -4.83 15.25
C SER A 195 7.86 -3.89 15.51
N ARG A 196 8.81 -4.34 16.34
CA ARG A 196 10.11 -3.68 16.51
C ARG A 196 11.03 -3.87 15.30
N LEU A 197 10.72 -4.85 14.43
CA LEU A 197 11.48 -5.14 13.22
C LEU A 197 11.12 -4.21 12.06
N GLU A 198 9.95 -3.55 12.10
CA GLU A 198 9.55 -2.56 11.11
C GLU A 198 10.20 -1.21 11.45
N LYS A 199 11.12 -0.71 10.63
CA LYS A 199 11.83 0.56 10.83
C LYS A 199 10.92 1.80 10.93
N SER A 200 9.67 1.70 10.45
CA SER A 200 8.66 2.76 10.55
C SER A 200 7.84 2.72 11.84
N SER A 201 8.07 1.76 12.72
CA SER A 201 7.22 1.51 13.90
C SER A 201 7.18 2.66 14.91
N ALA A 202 8.28 3.39 15.07
CA ALA A 202 8.34 4.51 16.02
C ALA A 202 7.32 5.61 15.68
N GLN A 203 7.12 5.90 14.38
CA GLN A 203 6.22 6.96 13.92
C GLN A 203 4.75 6.58 14.01
N VAL A 204 4.41 5.29 13.82
CA VAL A 204 3.02 4.84 13.93
C VAL A 204 2.49 4.83 15.37
N LYS A 205 3.36 5.02 16.37
CA LYS A 205 2.96 5.19 17.78
C LYS A 205 2.51 6.61 18.11
N GLN A 206 2.73 7.56 17.20
CA GLN A 206 2.32 8.95 17.36
C GLN A 206 0.95 9.19 16.73
N PRO A 207 0.19 10.17 17.21
CA PRO A 207 -0.99 10.67 16.49
C PRO A 207 -0.65 11.04 15.05
N ILE A 208 -1.68 11.18 14.21
CA ILE A 208 -1.49 11.67 12.84
C ILE A 208 -0.91 13.10 12.89
N TYR A 209 0.22 13.35 12.22
CA TYR A 209 0.95 14.62 12.29
C TYR A 209 1.29 15.19 10.91
N TYR A 210 1.24 16.52 10.80
CA TYR A 210 1.36 17.25 9.52
C TYR A 210 2.82 17.37 9.01
N SER A 211 3.81 17.42 9.87
CA SER A 211 5.20 17.65 9.47
C SER A 211 5.73 16.59 8.48
N SER A 212 5.16 15.40 8.49
CA SER A 212 5.52 14.34 7.55
C SER A 212 5.22 14.66 6.08
N LEU A 213 4.37 15.67 5.79
CA LEU A 213 3.98 16.03 4.43
C LEU A 213 5.09 16.79 3.70
N TYR A 214 5.82 17.67 4.40
CA TYR A 214 6.67 18.68 3.77
C TYR A 214 8.17 18.55 4.07
N ASN A 215 8.61 17.62 4.94
CA ASN A 215 10.01 17.48 5.32
C ASN A 215 10.98 17.25 4.14
N TRP A 216 10.48 16.75 3.01
CA TRP A 216 11.27 16.51 1.80
C TRP A 216 11.56 17.79 0.99
N THR A 217 10.74 18.84 1.11
CA THR A 217 10.79 20.03 0.25
C THR A 217 12.10 20.80 0.37
N TYR A 218 12.69 20.80 1.57
CA TYR A 218 13.95 21.50 1.87
C TYR A 218 15.21 20.74 1.47
N VAL A 219 15.11 19.42 1.23
CA VAL A 219 16.26 18.54 1.03
C VAL A 219 16.31 17.89 -0.34
N LEU A 220 15.30 18.12 -1.17
CA LEU A 220 15.24 17.56 -2.52
C LEU A 220 16.35 18.21 -3.40
N PRO A 221 17.27 17.41 -4.00
CA PRO A 221 18.32 17.95 -4.84
C PRO A 221 17.78 18.76 -6.04
N SER A 222 18.37 19.91 -6.32
CA SER A 222 17.93 20.81 -7.42
C SER A 222 17.86 20.11 -8.79
N LYS A 223 18.75 19.14 -9.05
CA LYS A 223 18.72 18.34 -10.26
C LYS A 223 17.46 17.48 -10.34
N VAL A 224 17.03 16.89 -9.23
CA VAL A 224 15.79 16.11 -9.16
C VAL A 224 14.58 17.02 -9.34
N LYS A 225 14.55 18.19 -8.68
CA LYS A 225 13.46 19.17 -8.83
C LYS A 225 13.20 19.52 -10.29
N ARG A 226 14.26 19.84 -11.06
CA ARG A 226 14.14 20.21 -12.48
C ARG A 226 13.71 19.08 -13.41
N SER A 227 13.81 17.83 -12.98
CA SER A 227 13.54 16.66 -13.81
C SER A 227 12.45 15.74 -13.25
N VAL A 228 11.68 16.20 -12.27
CA VAL A 228 10.63 15.41 -11.60
C VAL A 228 9.68 14.75 -12.59
N ASN A 229 9.16 15.49 -13.56
CA ASN A 229 8.20 14.99 -14.55
C ASN A 229 8.81 13.89 -15.46
N LYS A 230 10.12 13.99 -15.72
CA LYS A 230 10.88 12.96 -16.45
C LYS A 230 11.16 11.71 -15.60
N LEU A 231 11.41 11.92 -14.30
CA LEU A 231 11.76 10.85 -13.36
C LEU A 231 10.54 10.09 -12.87
N ALA A 232 9.43 10.78 -12.68
CA ALA A 232 8.22 10.24 -12.10
C ALA A 232 6.95 10.84 -12.72
N PRO A 233 6.65 10.53 -14.00
CA PRO A 233 5.46 11.06 -14.67
C PRO A 233 4.15 10.67 -13.97
N VAL A 234 4.12 9.54 -13.30
CA VAL A 234 2.94 9.07 -12.53
C VAL A 234 2.51 10.03 -11.41
N LEU A 235 3.38 10.96 -10.97
CA LEU A 235 2.98 11.98 -9.98
C LEU A 235 1.82 12.83 -10.50
N GLU A 236 1.88 13.29 -11.75
CA GLU A 236 0.80 14.09 -12.37
C GLU A 236 -0.45 13.24 -12.57
N GLU A 237 -0.30 11.98 -13.01
CA GLU A 237 -1.42 11.04 -13.16
C GLU A 237 -2.15 10.78 -11.82
N LEU A 238 -1.41 10.82 -10.72
CA LEU A 238 -1.94 10.68 -9.36
C LEU A 238 -2.43 12.00 -8.76
N GLY A 239 -2.35 13.12 -9.50
CA GLY A 239 -2.85 14.43 -9.11
C GLY A 239 -1.88 15.25 -8.25
N TYR A 240 -0.60 14.89 -8.19
CA TYR A 240 0.41 15.68 -7.48
C TYR A 240 0.93 16.82 -8.33
N GLU A 241 1.02 17.99 -7.74
CA GLU A 241 1.70 19.15 -8.35
C GLU A 241 3.22 18.90 -8.37
N THR A 242 3.82 19.00 -9.56
CA THR A 242 5.25 18.71 -9.78
C THR A 242 6.11 19.95 -9.96
N THR A 243 5.50 21.11 -10.15
CA THR A 243 6.18 22.38 -10.43
C THR A 243 6.50 23.20 -9.18
N SER A 244 5.76 22.99 -8.09
CA SER A 244 5.95 23.70 -6.83
C SER A 244 6.93 22.98 -5.90
N ASP A 245 7.79 23.77 -5.24
CA ASP A 245 8.63 23.31 -4.13
C ASP A 245 7.84 23.10 -2.82
N ALA A 246 6.62 23.64 -2.74
CA ALA A 246 5.71 23.48 -1.61
C ALA A 246 4.29 23.19 -2.12
N PRO A 247 4.01 21.97 -2.60
CA PRO A 247 2.73 21.63 -3.19
C PRO A 247 1.59 21.72 -2.18
N ASP A 248 0.45 22.24 -2.64
CA ASP A 248 -0.77 22.28 -1.84
C ASP A 248 -1.55 20.97 -1.99
N TYR A 249 -1.31 20.04 -1.08
CA TYR A 249 -1.95 18.73 -1.09
C TYR A 249 -3.47 18.75 -0.84
N SER A 250 -4.04 19.87 -0.35
CA SER A 250 -5.49 20.00 -0.20
C SER A 250 -6.22 20.07 -1.54
N LYS A 251 -5.50 20.45 -2.61
CA LYS A 251 -6.03 20.54 -3.98
C LYS A 251 -6.05 19.20 -4.73
N ILE A 252 -5.43 18.15 -4.21
CA ILE A 252 -5.52 16.82 -4.81
C ILE A 252 -7.00 16.41 -4.80
N LYS A 253 -7.54 16.07 -5.98
CA LYS A 253 -8.92 15.59 -6.05
C LYS A 253 -9.03 14.23 -5.38
N PHE A 254 -10.06 14.03 -4.56
CA PHE A 254 -10.42 12.70 -4.12
C PHE A 254 -10.73 11.86 -5.37
N SER A 255 -9.93 10.82 -5.64
CA SER A 255 -10.15 10.00 -6.82
C SER A 255 -11.55 9.43 -6.81
N VAL A 256 -12.27 9.60 -7.92
CA VAL A 256 -13.65 9.16 -8.11
C VAL A 256 -13.67 7.64 -8.22
N GLY A 257 -13.71 6.99 -7.09
CA GLY A 257 -13.89 5.55 -6.91
C GLY A 257 -14.73 5.30 -5.67
N GLY A 258 -15.64 6.22 -5.40
CA GLY A 258 -16.57 6.13 -4.29
C GLY A 258 -17.95 6.54 -4.77
N LEU A 259 -18.91 5.74 -4.45
CA LEU A 259 -20.34 5.99 -4.52
C LEU A 259 -20.65 7.49 -4.31
N THR A 260 -21.24 8.11 -5.33
CA THR A 260 -22.05 9.33 -5.16
C THR A 260 -23.20 9.04 -4.22
#